data_e94f8e8ed0eaff3f79a05e7bfb10f9ef
#
_entry.id   e94f8e8ed0eaff3f79a05e7bfb10f9ef
#
_cell.length_a   1.000
_cell.length_b   1.000
_cell.length_c   1.000
_cell.angle_alpha   90.00
_cell.angle_beta   90.00
_cell.angle_gamma   90.00
#
_symmetry.space_group_name_H-M   'P 1'
#
loop_
_entity.id
_entity.type
_entity.pdbx_description
1 polymer ?
#
loop_
_entity_poly.entity_id
_entity_poly.type
_entity_poly.pdbx_seq_one_letter_code
_entity_poly.pdbx_strand_id
1 'polypeptide(L)'
;GINLEDIAAPRCFEIERRLKELCDIPVFHDDQHGTAIVVAAALINAIKVTGKEMGKIKIVINGAGAAGIAIGKLLISMGFGNVVMCDINGIICEGDEGLNAGQEEISHISNLNREHGKLADALKGADAFVGVSRPNLVTKEMVASMNNGIVFAMANPTPEIMPDEAKAGGAAVIGTGRSDFPNQINNVLVFPGIFKGALSVRAKEITETMKQRADR
;
A
#
# COMPACT_ATOMS: atom_id res chain seq x y z
N GLY A 1 18.25 -11.28 -12.76
CA GLY A 1 17.52 -10.11 -12.29
C GLY A 1 18.19 -9.46 -11.10
N ILE A 2 17.76 -8.26 -10.77
CA ILE A 2 18.23 -7.49 -9.61
C ILE A 2 17.02 -7.19 -8.74
N ASN A 3 17.04 -7.63 -7.48
CA ASN A 3 16.11 -7.20 -6.44
C ASN A 3 16.76 -6.09 -5.61
N LEU A 4 16.12 -4.90 -5.59
CA LEU A 4 16.55 -3.77 -4.79
C LEU A 4 15.75 -3.78 -3.48
N GLU A 5 16.43 -3.59 -2.37
CA GLU A 5 15.85 -3.62 -1.03
C GLU A 5 16.60 -2.65 -0.12
N ASP A 6 15.94 -2.11 0.89
CA ASP A 6 16.50 -1.20 1.91
C ASP A 6 17.16 0.08 1.33
N ILE A 7 16.67 0.57 0.20
CA ILE A 7 17.13 1.84 -0.38
C ILE A 7 16.12 2.94 -0.10
N ALA A 8 16.53 3.91 0.70
CA ALA A 8 15.66 5.00 1.13
C ALA A 8 15.21 5.91 -0.03
N ALA A 9 13.95 6.35 0.03
CA ALA A 9 13.46 7.43 -0.84
C ALA A 9 14.20 8.76 -0.52
N PRO A 10 14.42 9.65 -1.51
CA PRO A 10 13.99 9.53 -2.91
C PRO A 10 14.99 8.78 -3.81
N ARG A 11 16.16 8.39 -3.28
CA ARG A 11 17.25 7.77 -4.07
C ARG A 11 16.83 6.47 -4.73
N CYS A 12 15.96 5.69 -4.09
CA CYS A 12 15.49 4.41 -4.61
C CYS A 12 14.82 4.53 -5.99
N PHE A 13 14.07 5.61 -6.26
CA PHE A 13 13.41 5.83 -7.54
C PHE A 13 14.40 6.04 -8.68
N GLU A 14 15.42 6.88 -8.45
CA GLU A 14 16.44 7.15 -9.45
C GLU A 14 17.32 5.92 -9.71
N ILE A 15 17.68 5.19 -8.66
CA ILE A 15 18.50 3.97 -8.79
C ILE A 15 17.75 2.92 -9.60
N GLU A 16 16.48 2.65 -9.28
CA GLU A 16 15.67 1.69 -10.02
C GLU A 16 15.51 2.09 -11.49
N ARG A 17 15.17 3.35 -11.76
CA ARG A 17 15.01 3.87 -13.12
C ARG A 17 16.29 3.67 -13.94
N ARG A 18 17.44 4.12 -13.42
CA ARG A 18 18.72 4.00 -14.12
C ARG A 18 19.15 2.56 -14.36
N LEU A 19 18.93 1.68 -13.39
CA LEU A 19 19.26 0.26 -13.57
C LEU A 19 18.38 -0.39 -14.63
N LYS A 20 17.09 -0.05 -14.70
CA LYS A 20 16.20 -0.51 -15.78
C LYS A 20 16.63 -0.05 -17.16
N GLU A 21 17.20 1.15 -17.27
CA GLU A 21 17.74 1.69 -18.53
C GLU A 21 19.06 1.04 -18.93
N LEU A 22 19.92 0.70 -17.96
CA LEU A 22 21.26 0.21 -18.19
C LEU A 22 21.37 -1.33 -18.31
N CYS A 23 20.37 -2.07 -17.81
CA CYS A 23 20.43 -3.52 -17.72
C CYS A 23 19.39 -4.19 -18.63
N ASP A 24 19.82 -5.24 -19.35
CA ASP A 24 18.95 -6.12 -20.14
C ASP A 24 18.34 -7.27 -19.31
N ILE A 25 18.22 -7.09 -18.00
CA ILE A 25 17.66 -8.07 -17.05
C ILE A 25 16.60 -7.39 -16.17
N PRO A 26 15.62 -8.13 -15.64
CA PRO A 26 14.59 -7.53 -14.80
C PRO A 26 15.18 -6.92 -13.52
N VAL A 27 14.81 -5.67 -13.27
CA VAL A 27 15.11 -4.92 -12.05
C VAL A 27 13.81 -4.66 -11.32
N PHE A 28 13.77 -4.96 -10.04
CA PHE A 28 12.59 -4.87 -9.19
C PHE A 28 12.97 -4.28 -7.84
N HIS A 29 12.18 -3.35 -7.34
CA HIS A 29 12.37 -2.78 -6.00
C HIS A 29 11.32 -3.36 -5.06
N ASP A 30 11.73 -4.22 -4.14
CA ASP A 30 10.83 -5.01 -3.32
C ASP A 30 9.99 -4.16 -2.35
N ASP A 31 10.63 -3.20 -1.67
CA ASP A 31 9.91 -2.30 -0.74
C ASP A 31 8.83 -1.46 -1.41
N GLN A 32 8.93 -1.20 -2.71
CA GLN A 32 7.91 -0.50 -3.46
C GLN A 32 6.90 -1.49 -4.06
N HIS A 33 7.36 -2.31 -4.99
CA HIS A 33 6.50 -3.12 -5.84
C HIS A 33 6.06 -4.42 -5.18
N GLY A 34 6.93 -5.08 -4.40
CA GLY A 34 6.58 -6.27 -3.63
C GLY A 34 5.52 -5.94 -2.58
N THR A 35 5.72 -4.84 -1.86
CA THR A 35 4.74 -4.35 -0.88
C THR A 35 3.41 -3.99 -1.55
N ALA A 36 3.43 -3.33 -2.71
CA ALA A 36 2.20 -2.98 -3.43
C ALA A 36 1.42 -4.23 -3.89
N ILE A 37 2.11 -5.24 -4.42
CA ILE A 37 1.49 -6.48 -4.89
C ILE A 37 0.88 -7.26 -3.73
N VAL A 38 1.60 -7.44 -2.62
CA VAL A 38 1.06 -8.21 -1.48
C VAL A 38 -0.14 -7.51 -0.83
N VAL A 39 -0.13 -6.17 -0.77
CA VAL A 39 -1.29 -5.39 -0.28
C VAL A 39 -2.48 -5.54 -1.22
N ALA A 40 -2.27 -5.45 -2.53
CA ALA A 40 -3.33 -5.64 -3.51
C ALA A 40 -3.96 -7.04 -3.40
N ALA A 41 -3.14 -8.09 -3.32
CA ALA A 41 -3.60 -9.47 -3.12
C ALA A 41 -4.41 -9.64 -1.83
N ALA A 42 -3.93 -9.06 -0.72
CA ALA A 42 -4.62 -9.09 0.56
C ALA A 42 -5.96 -8.35 0.50
N LEU A 43 -6.01 -7.15 -0.12
CA LEU A 43 -7.25 -6.37 -0.29
C LEU A 43 -8.28 -7.10 -1.16
N ILE A 44 -7.88 -7.70 -2.28
CA ILE A 44 -8.78 -8.49 -3.14
C ILE A 44 -9.46 -9.61 -2.34
N ASN A 45 -8.73 -10.28 -1.47
CA ASN A 45 -9.30 -11.33 -0.64
C ASN A 45 -10.16 -10.76 0.50
N ALA A 46 -9.73 -9.67 1.15
CA ALA A 46 -10.46 -9.04 2.22
C ALA A 46 -11.82 -8.47 1.76
N ILE A 47 -11.88 -7.85 0.57
CA ILE A 47 -13.15 -7.37 0.00
C ILE A 47 -14.12 -8.51 -0.31
N LYS A 48 -13.64 -9.67 -0.75
CA LYS A 48 -14.48 -10.87 -0.94
C LYS A 48 -15.08 -11.33 0.38
N VAL A 49 -14.27 -11.40 1.44
CA VAL A 49 -14.72 -11.82 2.78
C VAL A 49 -15.73 -10.82 3.37
N THR A 50 -15.54 -9.54 3.14
CA THR A 50 -16.41 -8.48 3.69
C THR A 50 -17.60 -8.14 2.79
N GLY A 51 -17.69 -8.74 1.60
CA GLY A 51 -18.77 -8.48 0.63
C GLY A 51 -18.71 -7.06 0.03
N LYS A 52 -17.55 -6.41 0.05
CA LYS A 52 -17.37 -5.07 -0.51
C LYS A 52 -17.09 -5.11 -2.01
N GLU A 53 -17.43 -4.03 -2.72
CA GLU A 53 -17.18 -3.88 -4.15
C GLU A 53 -15.94 -3.04 -4.41
N MET A 54 -14.96 -3.56 -5.15
CA MET A 54 -13.65 -2.95 -5.41
C MET A 54 -13.76 -1.47 -5.84
N GLY A 55 -14.62 -1.16 -6.81
CA GLY A 55 -14.75 0.20 -7.36
C GLY A 55 -15.50 1.19 -6.46
N LYS A 56 -16.05 0.76 -5.32
CA LYS A 56 -16.86 1.62 -4.44
C LYS A 56 -16.22 1.89 -3.09
N ILE A 57 -15.16 1.15 -2.72
CA ILE A 57 -14.53 1.28 -1.41
C ILE A 57 -13.68 2.54 -1.29
N LYS A 58 -13.65 3.10 -0.08
CA LYS A 58 -12.70 4.13 0.34
C LYS A 58 -11.53 3.48 1.05
N ILE A 59 -10.34 3.66 0.51
CA ILE A 59 -9.09 3.14 1.06
C ILE A 59 -8.25 4.30 1.58
N VAL A 60 -7.82 4.24 2.83
CA VAL A 60 -6.89 5.20 3.42
C VAL A 60 -5.51 4.56 3.53
N ILE A 61 -4.52 5.17 2.87
CA ILE A 61 -3.12 4.75 2.95
C ILE A 61 -2.36 5.78 3.79
N ASN A 62 -1.83 5.37 4.94
CA ASN A 62 -1.05 6.22 5.82
C ASN A 62 0.43 5.93 5.72
N GLY A 63 1.17 6.91 5.20
CA GLY A 63 2.58 6.83 4.87
C GLY A 63 2.80 7.08 3.38
N ALA A 64 2.98 8.36 2.99
CA ALA A 64 3.19 8.77 1.60
C ALA A 64 4.67 8.77 1.21
N GLY A 65 5.36 7.71 1.58
CA GLY A 65 6.72 7.36 1.13
C GLY A 65 6.70 6.41 -0.08
N ALA A 66 7.85 5.81 -0.39
CA ALA A 66 8.02 4.91 -1.55
C ALA A 66 6.98 3.78 -1.60
N ALA A 67 6.79 3.06 -0.49
CA ALA A 67 5.82 1.97 -0.40
C ALA A 67 4.38 2.47 -0.57
N GLY A 68 3.97 3.49 0.20
CA GLY A 68 2.59 4.00 0.15
C GLY A 68 2.20 4.55 -1.22
N ILE A 69 3.10 5.27 -1.89
CA ILE A 69 2.87 5.80 -3.24
C ILE A 69 2.75 4.62 -4.24
N ALA A 70 3.61 3.62 -4.14
CA ALA A 70 3.54 2.43 -5.02
C ALA A 70 2.24 1.65 -4.82
N ILE A 71 1.80 1.46 -3.56
CA ILE A 71 0.51 0.84 -3.23
C ILE A 71 -0.63 1.66 -3.86
N GLY A 72 -0.67 2.97 -3.62
CA GLY A 72 -1.74 3.83 -4.13
C GLY A 72 -1.85 3.78 -5.65
N LYS A 73 -0.73 3.90 -6.36
CA LYS A 73 -0.68 3.81 -7.83
C LYS A 73 -1.19 2.46 -8.34
N LEU A 74 -0.74 1.36 -7.74
CA LEU A 74 -1.16 0.02 -8.15
C LEU A 74 -2.66 -0.17 -7.92
N LEU A 75 -3.19 0.15 -6.73
CA LEU A 75 -4.61 0.00 -6.42
C LEU A 75 -5.50 0.84 -7.35
N ILE A 76 -5.13 2.10 -7.61
CA ILE A 76 -5.85 2.97 -8.55
C ILE A 76 -5.85 2.35 -9.96
N SER A 77 -4.69 1.86 -10.43
CA SER A 77 -4.57 1.24 -11.76
C SER A 77 -5.39 -0.05 -11.91
N MET A 78 -5.68 -0.74 -10.81
CA MET A 78 -6.52 -1.93 -10.75
C MET A 78 -8.01 -1.62 -10.65
N GLY A 79 -8.40 -0.36 -10.53
CA GLY A 79 -9.80 0.06 -10.45
C GLY A 79 -10.40 0.01 -9.05
N PHE A 80 -9.57 0.03 -8.01
CA PHE A 80 -10.08 0.30 -6.66
C PHE A 80 -10.69 1.71 -6.59
N GLY A 81 -11.67 1.89 -5.70
CA GLY A 81 -12.45 3.12 -5.60
C GLY A 81 -11.65 4.36 -5.19
N ASN A 82 -12.12 5.06 -4.17
CA ASN A 82 -11.43 6.27 -3.71
C ASN A 82 -10.23 5.93 -2.81
N VAL A 83 -9.02 6.17 -3.29
CA VAL A 83 -7.78 6.06 -2.51
C VAL A 83 -7.43 7.42 -1.93
N VAL A 84 -7.31 7.51 -0.60
CA VAL A 84 -6.93 8.72 0.14
C VAL A 84 -5.56 8.49 0.76
N MET A 85 -4.59 9.33 0.39
CA MET A 85 -3.23 9.29 0.94
C MET A 85 -3.12 10.20 2.16
N CYS A 86 -2.42 9.73 3.20
CA CYS A 86 -2.10 10.53 4.37
C CYS A 86 -0.59 10.52 4.64
N ASP A 87 -0.07 11.65 5.10
CA ASP A 87 1.27 11.78 5.63
C ASP A 87 1.25 12.34 7.06
N ILE A 88 2.39 12.83 7.55
CA ILE A 88 2.51 13.41 8.90
C ILE A 88 1.64 14.68 9.07
N ASN A 89 1.34 15.38 7.97
CA ASN A 89 0.54 16.59 7.98
C ASN A 89 -0.97 16.30 7.92
N GLY A 90 -1.36 15.12 7.46
CA GLY A 90 -2.74 14.68 7.31
C GLY A 90 -3.04 14.17 5.91
N ILE A 91 -4.27 14.38 5.45
CA ILE A 91 -4.72 13.99 4.12
C ILE A 91 -4.00 14.85 3.06
N ILE A 92 -3.47 14.18 2.05
CA ILE A 92 -2.81 14.82 0.91
C ILE A 92 -3.87 15.21 -0.14
N CYS A 93 -3.85 16.47 -0.54
CA CYS A 93 -4.70 17.03 -1.59
C CYS A 93 -3.87 17.61 -2.72
N GLU A 94 -4.44 17.60 -3.90
CA GLU A 94 -3.86 18.31 -5.05
C GLU A 94 -3.75 19.82 -4.74
N GLY A 95 -2.55 20.37 -4.94
CA GLY A 95 -2.26 21.77 -4.66
C GLY A 95 -1.78 22.08 -3.24
N ASP A 96 -1.62 21.08 -2.38
CA ASP A 96 -1.01 21.28 -1.06
C ASP A 96 0.45 21.74 -1.19
N GLU A 97 0.86 22.69 -0.36
CA GLU A 97 2.23 23.16 -0.32
C GLU A 97 3.18 22.13 0.33
N GLY A 98 4.41 22.05 -0.17
CA GLY A 98 5.48 21.24 0.44
C GLY A 98 5.43 19.76 0.10
N LEU A 99 4.61 19.34 -0.86
CA LEU A 99 4.61 17.97 -1.38
C LEU A 99 5.94 17.70 -2.12
N ASN A 100 6.48 16.49 -1.91
CA ASN A 100 7.56 16.02 -2.77
C ASN A 100 7.02 15.52 -4.12
N ALA A 101 7.90 15.31 -5.10
CA ALA A 101 7.49 14.95 -6.47
C ALA A 101 6.58 13.69 -6.54
N GLY A 102 6.80 12.69 -5.69
CA GLY A 102 5.96 11.50 -5.65
C GLY A 102 4.59 11.74 -5.02
N GLN A 103 4.54 12.59 -3.99
CA GLN A 103 3.29 13.03 -3.37
C GLN A 103 2.48 13.92 -4.31
N GLU A 104 3.14 14.83 -5.02
CA GLU A 104 2.52 15.66 -6.05
C GLU A 104 1.87 14.78 -7.13
N GLU A 105 2.62 13.83 -7.68
CA GLU A 105 2.11 12.93 -8.72
C GLU A 105 0.88 12.13 -8.24
N ILE A 106 0.92 11.54 -7.04
CA ILE A 106 -0.21 10.75 -6.52
C ILE A 106 -1.40 11.64 -6.16
N SER A 107 -1.20 12.89 -5.77
CA SER A 107 -2.28 13.81 -5.40
C SER A 107 -3.25 14.10 -6.55
N HIS A 108 -2.77 14.08 -7.79
CA HIS A 108 -3.61 14.30 -8.97
C HIS A 108 -4.61 13.16 -9.26
N ILE A 109 -4.35 11.96 -8.78
CA ILE A 109 -5.14 10.74 -9.08
C ILE A 109 -5.78 10.11 -7.85
N SER A 110 -5.47 10.60 -6.67
CA SER A 110 -6.03 10.15 -5.37
C SER A 110 -6.97 11.18 -4.78
N ASN A 111 -7.60 10.85 -3.64
CA ASN A 111 -8.48 11.75 -2.92
C ASN A 111 -9.54 12.43 -3.81
N LEU A 112 -10.27 11.64 -4.57
CA LEU A 112 -11.25 12.11 -5.58
C LEU A 112 -12.34 13.04 -4.99
N ASN A 113 -12.62 12.92 -3.70
CA ASN A 113 -13.61 13.74 -2.99
C ASN A 113 -13.01 15.02 -2.39
N ARG A 114 -11.70 15.28 -2.58
CA ARG A 114 -10.98 16.43 -2.01
C ARG A 114 -11.19 16.57 -0.50
N GLU A 115 -11.09 15.46 0.21
CA GLU A 115 -11.19 15.41 1.67
C GLU A 115 -9.96 16.10 2.29
N HIS A 116 -10.17 16.82 3.39
CA HIS A 116 -9.13 17.46 4.18
C HIS A 116 -9.21 17.00 5.63
N GLY A 117 -8.11 17.12 6.36
CA GLY A 117 -8.05 16.80 7.79
C GLY A 117 -6.90 15.90 8.17
N LYS A 118 -7.00 15.30 9.33
CA LYS A 118 -5.99 14.36 9.86
C LYS A 118 -6.37 12.91 9.56
N LEU A 119 -5.49 11.98 9.90
CA LEU A 119 -5.72 10.54 9.73
C LEU A 119 -7.08 10.08 10.32
N ALA A 120 -7.43 10.59 11.49
CA ALA A 120 -8.71 10.26 12.13
C ALA A 120 -9.92 10.70 11.29
N ASP A 121 -9.81 11.81 10.56
CA ASP A 121 -10.87 12.29 9.67
C ASP A 121 -10.94 11.43 8.42
N ALA A 122 -9.80 11.06 7.85
CA ALA A 122 -9.72 10.14 6.70
C ALA A 122 -10.39 8.80 7.01
N LEU A 123 -10.19 8.26 8.22
CA LEU A 123 -10.70 6.93 8.59
C LEU A 123 -12.22 6.90 8.81
N LYS A 124 -12.88 8.04 9.04
CA LYS A 124 -14.35 8.08 9.17
C LYS A 124 -15.02 7.54 7.91
N GLY A 125 -15.78 6.46 8.08
CA GLY A 125 -16.47 5.78 6.98
C GLY A 125 -15.56 5.10 5.95
N ALA A 126 -14.25 5.00 6.21
CA ALA A 126 -13.33 4.28 5.32
C ALA A 126 -13.58 2.77 5.37
N ASP A 127 -13.45 2.10 4.25
CA ASP A 127 -13.62 0.65 4.12
C ASP A 127 -12.33 -0.11 4.40
N ALA A 128 -11.18 0.49 4.08
CA ALA A 128 -9.88 -0.11 4.33
C ALA A 128 -8.86 0.93 4.81
N PHE A 129 -7.99 0.49 5.69
CA PHE A 129 -6.78 1.19 6.14
C PHE A 129 -5.55 0.37 5.78
N VAL A 130 -4.56 1.02 5.20
CA VAL A 130 -3.24 0.45 4.92
C VAL A 130 -2.18 1.36 5.57
N GLY A 131 -1.54 0.87 6.60
CA GLY A 131 -0.48 1.57 7.32
C GLY A 131 0.90 1.09 6.84
N VAL A 132 1.73 2.04 6.38
CA VAL A 132 3.14 1.85 6.00
C VAL A 132 3.99 2.99 6.55
N SER A 133 3.78 3.35 7.80
CA SER A 133 4.35 4.55 8.42
C SER A 133 5.04 4.27 9.76
N ARG A 134 4.43 4.63 10.86
CA ARG A 134 5.01 4.56 12.21
C ARG A 134 4.08 3.82 13.17
N PRO A 135 4.63 3.21 14.23
CA PRO A 135 3.84 2.47 15.21
C PRO A 135 2.83 3.35 15.97
N ASN A 136 1.77 2.71 16.45
CA ASN A 136 0.81 3.27 17.42
C ASN A 136 0.14 4.58 16.97
N LEU A 137 -0.16 4.73 15.68
CA LEU A 137 -0.86 5.90 15.12
C LEU A 137 -2.37 5.75 15.06
N VAL A 138 -2.86 4.52 15.04
CA VAL A 138 -4.29 4.23 14.91
C VAL A 138 -4.83 3.73 16.24
N THR A 139 -5.98 4.26 16.67
CA THR A 139 -6.66 3.83 17.90
C THR A 139 -7.87 2.97 17.58
N LYS A 140 -8.37 2.24 18.57
CA LYS A 140 -9.60 1.45 18.43
C LYS A 140 -10.81 2.30 18.06
N GLU A 141 -10.86 3.56 18.52
CA GLU A 141 -11.93 4.51 18.20
C GLU A 141 -11.89 4.92 16.72
N MET A 142 -10.70 5.11 16.18
CA MET A 142 -10.52 5.34 14.74
C MET A 142 -11.01 4.14 13.93
N VAL A 143 -10.65 2.91 14.34
CA VAL A 143 -11.15 1.70 13.70
C VAL A 143 -12.66 1.59 13.81
N ALA A 144 -13.25 1.89 14.97
CA ALA A 144 -14.69 1.88 15.18
C ALA A 144 -15.45 2.90 14.30
N SER A 145 -14.78 3.95 13.83
CA SER A 145 -15.36 4.94 12.92
C SER A 145 -15.38 4.49 11.45
N MET A 146 -14.70 3.39 11.12
CA MET A 146 -14.66 2.83 9.78
C MET A 146 -15.97 2.08 9.42
N ASN A 147 -16.17 1.84 8.14
CA ASN A 147 -17.30 1.07 7.63
C ASN A 147 -16.92 -0.42 7.53
N ASN A 148 -17.18 -1.20 8.60
CA ASN A 148 -16.80 -2.62 8.65
C ASN A 148 -15.35 -2.83 8.15
N GLY A 149 -14.41 -2.20 8.87
CA GLY A 149 -13.09 -1.87 8.39
C GLY A 149 -12.17 -3.07 8.12
N ILE A 150 -11.46 -3.02 7.02
CA ILE A 150 -10.28 -3.84 6.73
C ILE A 150 -9.06 -3.07 7.23
N VAL A 151 -8.25 -3.65 8.11
CA VAL A 151 -7.12 -2.97 8.75
C VAL A 151 -5.83 -3.72 8.46
N PHE A 152 -4.96 -3.15 7.64
CA PHE A 152 -3.61 -3.64 7.35
C PHE A 152 -2.59 -2.71 7.97
N ALA A 153 -2.08 -3.06 9.15
CA ALA A 153 -1.11 -2.30 9.92
C ALA A 153 0.29 -2.91 9.74
N MET A 154 1.08 -2.36 8.83
CA MET A 154 2.29 -3.01 8.31
C MET A 154 3.60 -2.41 8.82
N ALA A 155 3.56 -1.38 9.67
CA ALA A 155 4.78 -0.83 10.26
C ALA A 155 5.53 -1.90 11.07
N ASN A 156 6.85 -1.92 10.92
CA ASN A 156 7.76 -2.85 11.61
C ASN A 156 8.75 -2.09 12.51
N PRO A 157 9.10 -2.66 13.68
CA PRO A 157 8.66 -3.94 14.26
C PRO A 157 7.29 -3.89 14.94
N THR A 158 6.77 -2.69 15.21
CA THR A 158 5.47 -2.48 15.88
C THR A 158 4.49 -1.88 14.88
N PRO A 159 3.29 -2.47 14.69
CA PRO A 159 2.30 -1.97 13.75
C PRO A 159 1.66 -0.65 14.20
N GLU A 160 0.95 0.03 13.32
CA GLU A 160 0.19 1.25 13.59
C GLU A 160 -0.92 1.05 14.64
N ILE A 161 -1.44 -0.16 14.74
CA ILE A 161 -2.35 -0.63 15.78
C ILE A 161 -2.12 -2.13 16.00
N MET A 162 -2.15 -2.58 17.24
CA MET A 162 -2.04 -4.00 17.54
C MET A 162 -3.31 -4.75 17.12
N PRO A 163 -3.20 -6.01 16.64
CA PRO A 163 -4.35 -6.79 16.17
C PRO A 163 -5.50 -6.90 17.17
N ASP A 164 -5.19 -7.06 18.44
CA ASP A 164 -6.23 -7.15 19.49
C ASP A 164 -7.00 -5.83 19.66
N GLU A 165 -6.31 -4.70 19.55
CA GLU A 165 -6.94 -3.38 19.61
C GLU A 165 -7.77 -3.10 18.35
N ALA A 166 -7.26 -3.47 17.16
CA ALA A 166 -8.03 -3.36 15.93
C ALA A 166 -9.30 -4.22 15.97
N LYS A 167 -9.21 -5.43 16.52
CA LYS A 167 -10.35 -6.30 16.75
C LYS A 167 -11.35 -5.69 17.75
N ALA A 168 -10.85 -5.13 18.85
CA ALA A 168 -11.68 -4.42 19.84
C ALA A 168 -12.38 -3.18 19.24
N GLY A 169 -11.78 -2.55 18.22
CA GLY A 169 -12.38 -1.48 17.43
C GLY A 169 -13.40 -1.96 16.39
N GLY A 170 -13.60 -3.26 16.24
CA GLY A 170 -14.59 -3.83 15.31
C GLY A 170 -14.07 -4.03 13.89
N ALA A 171 -12.77 -4.14 13.68
CA ALA A 171 -12.21 -4.47 12.36
C ALA A 171 -12.71 -5.86 11.88
N ALA A 172 -13.20 -5.91 10.66
CA ALA A 172 -13.71 -7.14 10.04
C ALA A 172 -12.58 -8.06 9.56
N VAL A 173 -11.51 -7.46 9.04
CA VAL A 173 -10.31 -8.18 8.60
C VAL A 173 -9.09 -7.43 9.13
N ILE A 174 -8.13 -8.16 9.67
CA ILE A 174 -6.89 -7.61 10.21
C ILE A 174 -5.71 -8.35 9.59
N GLY A 175 -4.71 -7.60 9.12
CA GLY A 175 -3.43 -8.10 8.67
C GLY A 175 -2.28 -7.24 9.17
N THR A 176 -1.10 -7.83 9.32
CA THR A 176 0.13 -7.12 9.72
C THR A 176 1.32 -7.56 8.87
N GLY A 177 2.42 -6.80 8.90
CA GLY A 177 3.69 -7.21 8.29
C GLY A 177 4.39 -8.35 9.04
N ARG A 178 3.94 -8.70 10.25
CA ARG A 178 4.58 -9.66 11.15
C ARG A 178 4.16 -11.09 10.89
N SER A 179 5.11 -12.03 11.01
CA SER A 179 4.88 -13.46 10.83
C SER A 179 4.28 -14.17 12.06
N ASP A 180 4.29 -13.51 13.21
CA ASP A 180 3.75 -14.06 14.48
C ASP A 180 2.25 -13.77 14.67
N PHE A 181 1.60 -13.08 13.72
CA PHE A 181 0.17 -12.88 13.68
C PHE A 181 -0.45 -13.50 12.42
N PRO A 182 -1.75 -13.87 12.46
CA PRO A 182 -2.48 -14.28 11.27
C PRO A 182 -2.51 -13.20 10.18
N ASN A 183 -2.67 -13.63 8.91
CA ASN A 183 -2.77 -12.75 7.76
C ASN A 183 -1.51 -11.87 7.58
N GLN A 184 -0.35 -12.49 7.52
CA GLN A 184 0.89 -11.78 7.23
C GLN A 184 0.83 -11.11 5.86
N ILE A 185 1.13 -9.81 5.82
CA ILE A 185 1.24 -9.00 4.60
C ILE A 185 2.67 -8.48 4.55
N ASN A 186 3.53 -9.20 3.85
CA ASN A 186 4.96 -8.89 3.75
C ASN A 186 5.43 -9.09 2.31
N ASN A 187 6.22 -8.15 1.79
CA ASN A 187 6.80 -8.18 0.45
C ASN A 187 7.59 -9.46 0.15
N VAL A 188 8.21 -10.07 1.15
CA VAL A 188 8.94 -11.35 1.02
C VAL A 188 8.11 -12.48 0.39
N LEU A 189 6.79 -12.40 0.49
CA LEU A 189 5.88 -13.38 -0.12
C LEU A 189 5.82 -13.27 -1.65
N VAL A 190 6.19 -12.12 -2.21
CA VAL A 190 6.02 -11.79 -3.64
C VAL A 190 7.28 -12.08 -4.44
N PHE A 191 8.43 -11.61 -3.97
CA PHE A 191 9.64 -11.56 -4.77
C PHE A 191 10.08 -12.92 -5.36
N PRO A 192 10.01 -14.06 -4.64
CA PRO A 192 10.42 -15.33 -5.24
C PRO A 192 9.54 -15.74 -6.42
N GLY A 193 8.24 -15.53 -6.30
CA GLY A 193 7.26 -15.86 -7.35
C GLY A 193 7.38 -14.99 -8.58
N ILE A 194 7.48 -13.66 -8.39
CA ILE A 194 7.55 -12.73 -9.51
C ILE A 194 8.85 -12.88 -10.30
N PHE A 195 9.99 -13.11 -9.62
CA PHE A 195 11.25 -13.42 -10.32
C PHE A 195 11.23 -14.77 -11.01
N LYS A 196 10.67 -15.80 -10.38
CA LYS A 196 10.49 -17.10 -11.02
C LYS A 196 9.69 -16.96 -12.32
N GLY A 197 8.58 -16.22 -12.31
CA GLY A 197 7.77 -15.96 -13.49
C GLY A 197 8.54 -15.19 -14.56
N ALA A 198 9.15 -14.06 -14.20
CA ALA A 198 9.91 -13.23 -15.13
C ALA A 198 11.08 -13.98 -15.78
N LEU A 199 11.86 -14.73 -15.01
CA LEU A 199 13.02 -15.47 -15.50
C LEU A 199 12.62 -16.66 -16.36
N SER A 200 11.49 -17.32 -16.09
CA SER A 200 11.02 -18.48 -16.90
C SER A 200 10.72 -18.09 -18.35
N VAL A 201 10.31 -16.86 -18.59
CA VAL A 201 10.03 -16.30 -19.93
C VAL A 201 11.16 -15.39 -20.44
N ARG A 202 12.26 -15.30 -19.70
CA ARG A 202 13.40 -14.42 -20.02
C ARG A 202 12.96 -12.96 -20.21
N ALA A 203 12.04 -12.50 -19.39
CA ALA A 203 11.57 -11.11 -19.44
C ALA A 203 12.73 -10.15 -19.15
N LYS A 204 12.80 -9.05 -19.88
CA LYS A 204 13.76 -7.97 -19.64
C LYS A 204 13.32 -7.05 -18.51
N GLU A 205 12.00 -6.94 -18.28
CA GLU A 205 11.40 -6.11 -17.26
C GLU A 205 10.21 -6.80 -16.59
N ILE A 206 9.87 -6.36 -15.39
CA ILE A 206 8.62 -6.71 -14.71
C ILE A 206 7.63 -5.56 -14.93
N THR A 207 6.68 -5.79 -15.83
CA THR A 207 5.71 -4.77 -16.27
C THR A 207 4.61 -4.55 -15.23
N GLU A 208 3.87 -3.42 -15.32
CA GLU A 208 2.70 -3.17 -14.48
C GLU A 208 1.63 -4.26 -14.62
N THR A 209 1.41 -4.75 -15.84
CA THR A 209 0.48 -5.87 -16.07
C THR A 209 0.93 -7.16 -15.37
N MET A 210 2.22 -7.44 -15.30
CA MET A 210 2.75 -8.58 -14.55
C MET A 210 2.49 -8.40 -13.04
N LYS A 211 2.72 -7.20 -12.50
CA LYS A 211 2.44 -6.88 -11.09
C LYS A 211 0.95 -7.05 -10.76
N GLN A 212 0.05 -6.53 -11.62
CA GLN A 212 -1.40 -6.68 -11.46
C GLN A 212 -1.88 -8.13 -11.50
N ARG A 213 -1.16 -9.02 -12.19
CA ARG A 213 -1.50 -10.45 -12.29
C ARG A 213 -0.84 -11.32 -11.22
N ALA A 214 0.20 -10.81 -10.57
CA ALA A 214 0.90 -11.51 -9.49
C ALA A 214 0.07 -11.59 -8.20
N ASP A 215 -1.03 -10.86 -8.11
CA ASP A 215 -1.97 -10.84 -6.98
C ASP A 215 -3.04 -11.96 -7.03
N ARG A 216 -3.05 -12.76 -8.10
CA ARG A 216 -4.00 -13.86 -8.36
C ARG A 216 -3.37 -15.22 -8.09
#